data_1ee777f2950be8f89f228d5d3f8c48e9
#
_entry.id   1ee777f2950be8f89f228d5d3f8c48e9
#
_cell.length_a   1.000
_cell.length_b   1.000
_cell.length_c   1.000
_cell.angle_alpha   90.00
_cell.angle_beta   90.00
_cell.angle_gamma   90.00
#
_symmetry.space_group_name_H-M   'P 1'
#
loop_
_entity.id
_entity.type
_entity.pdbx_description
1 polymer ?
#
loop_
_entity_poly.entity_id
_entity_poly.type
_entity_poly.pdbx_seq_one_letter_code
_entity_poly.pdbx_strand_id
1 'polypeptide(L)'
;MTATHLLSPADILWKILEDYGYDAEPIFLKEGIDHEMISKPGMRISHAKAESLWNKVAGLIVDPCFGLRGSKFWHPSHFNALGYAWLASSTLREALVRASRYAHIVGEDRETRLEDTPEGLCITLSDSLTLPPLMDLAMSILISACRLNYGEDLNPVAVYFIHSKPHCAKEYYSYFNAPVMFNTGSDKLILSASAVDKHLPVGNPQLAKINDQYIIRYLA
;
A
#
# COMPACT_ATOMS: atom_id res chain seq x y z
N MET A 1 21.61 -12.07 2.41
CA MET A 1 20.73 -12.05 1.21
C MET A 1 20.22 -10.62 1.07
N THR A 2 20.17 -10.06 -0.13
CA THR A 2 19.59 -8.73 -0.35
C THR A 2 18.07 -8.85 -0.33
N ALA A 3 17.39 -7.93 0.36
CA ALA A 3 15.92 -7.87 0.45
C ALA A 3 15.26 -7.89 -0.94
N THR A 4 14.10 -8.50 -1.02
CA THR A 4 13.31 -8.57 -2.26
C THR A 4 11.90 -8.03 -2.06
N HIS A 5 11.27 -7.61 -3.17
CA HIS A 5 9.92 -7.06 -3.20
C HIS A 5 9.04 -7.86 -4.18
N LEU A 6 7.77 -8.05 -3.83
CA LEU A 6 6.78 -8.61 -4.73
C LEU A 6 6.63 -7.74 -5.97
N LEU A 7 6.62 -8.35 -7.16
CA LEU A 7 6.59 -7.59 -8.41
C LEU A 7 5.18 -7.18 -8.84
N SER A 8 4.14 -7.94 -8.50
CA SER A 8 2.78 -7.65 -8.95
C SER A 8 2.26 -6.23 -8.60
N PRO A 9 2.64 -5.57 -7.46
CA PRO A 9 2.28 -4.18 -7.22
C PRO A 9 2.93 -3.18 -8.19
N ALA A 10 3.97 -3.57 -8.92
CA ALA A 10 4.59 -2.70 -9.93
C ALA A 10 3.66 -2.39 -11.12
N ASP A 11 2.59 -3.19 -11.33
CA ASP A 11 1.51 -2.87 -12.26
C ASP A 11 0.84 -1.51 -11.95
N ILE A 12 0.75 -1.16 -10.68
CA ILE A 12 0.23 0.15 -10.26
C ILE A 12 1.13 1.28 -10.77
N LEU A 13 2.44 1.10 -10.65
CA LEU A 13 3.43 2.08 -11.12
C LEU A 13 3.44 2.17 -12.66
N TRP A 14 3.24 1.05 -13.34
CA TRP A 14 3.04 0.99 -14.78
C TRP A 14 1.86 1.87 -15.21
N LYS A 15 0.70 1.65 -14.58
CA LYS A 15 -0.53 2.40 -14.87
C LYS A 15 -0.43 3.87 -14.49
N ILE A 16 0.31 4.22 -13.44
CA ILE A 16 0.62 5.62 -13.11
C ILE A 16 1.36 6.26 -14.27
N LEU A 17 2.41 5.63 -14.80
CA LEU A 17 3.17 6.16 -15.94
C LEU A 17 2.26 6.41 -17.15
N GLU A 18 1.41 5.45 -17.49
CA GLU A 18 0.46 5.59 -18.60
C GLU A 18 -0.56 6.74 -18.36
N ASP A 19 -1.06 6.90 -17.12
CA ASP A 19 -1.97 8.01 -16.75
C ASP A 19 -1.32 9.39 -16.92
N TYR A 20 0.03 9.45 -16.78
CA TYR A 20 0.82 10.66 -17.06
C TYR A 20 1.32 10.76 -18.50
N GLY A 21 0.90 9.86 -19.39
CA GLY A 21 1.23 9.89 -20.82
C GLY A 21 2.60 9.34 -21.17
N TYR A 22 3.27 8.61 -20.28
CA TYR A 22 4.52 7.95 -20.54
C TYR A 22 4.30 6.52 -21.05
N ASP A 23 5.14 6.08 -21.98
CA ASP A 23 5.24 4.67 -22.33
C ASP A 23 6.02 3.94 -21.22
N ALA A 24 5.32 3.08 -20.48
CA ALA A 24 5.90 2.38 -19.33
C ALA A 24 6.85 1.25 -19.76
N GLU A 25 6.62 0.61 -20.91
CA GLU A 25 7.37 -0.57 -21.33
C GLU A 25 8.89 -0.32 -21.43
N PRO A 26 9.40 0.71 -22.13
CA PRO A 26 10.84 0.93 -22.21
C PRO A 26 11.47 1.33 -20.88
N ILE A 27 10.67 1.90 -19.94
CA ILE A 27 11.15 2.27 -18.60
C ILE A 27 11.39 1.00 -17.77
N PHE A 28 10.45 0.08 -17.78
CA PHE A 28 10.52 -1.18 -17.06
C PHE A 28 11.54 -2.15 -17.67
N LEU A 29 11.62 -2.23 -19.00
CA LEU A 29 12.60 -3.07 -19.70
C LEU A 29 14.05 -2.69 -19.39
N LYS A 30 14.35 -1.41 -19.12
CA LYS A 30 15.69 -0.97 -18.67
C LYS A 30 16.10 -1.56 -17.31
N GLU A 31 15.13 -1.96 -16.49
CA GLU A 31 15.36 -2.70 -15.24
C GLU A 31 15.29 -4.23 -15.44
N GLY A 32 15.10 -4.67 -16.68
CA GLY A 32 14.93 -6.10 -16.99
C GLY A 32 13.60 -6.64 -16.47
N ILE A 33 12.55 -5.83 -16.47
CA ILE A 33 11.18 -6.17 -16.08
C ILE A 33 10.31 -6.02 -17.32
N ASP A 34 9.73 -7.10 -17.80
CA ASP A 34 8.70 -7.09 -18.83
C ASP A 34 7.31 -7.20 -18.20
N HIS A 35 6.28 -6.85 -18.96
CA HIS A 35 4.90 -6.89 -18.50
C HIS A 35 4.43 -8.31 -18.14
N GLU A 36 4.94 -9.33 -18.82
CA GLU A 36 4.60 -10.72 -18.51
C GLU A 36 5.11 -11.13 -17.13
N MET A 37 6.30 -10.67 -16.72
CA MET A 37 6.84 -10.90 -15.38
C MET A 37 5.94 -10.34 -14.28
N ILE A 38 5.36 -9.13 -14.49
CA ILE A 38 4.46 -8.49 -13.52
C ILE A 38 3.23 -9.35 -13.27
N SER A 39 2.72 -10.00 -14.32
CA SER A 39 1.53 -10.86 -14.26
C SER A 39 1.78 -12.23 -13.63
N LYS A 40 3.05 -12.66 -13.43
CA LYS A 40 3.38 -13.96 -12.85
C LYS A 40 3.19 -13.94 -11.32
N PRO A 41 2.33 -14.83 -10.76
CA PRO A 41 2.13 -14.89 -9.33
C PRO A 41 3.44 -15.17 -8.57
N GLY A 42 3.68 -14.43 -7.50
CA GLY A 42 4.84 -14.64 -6.63
C GLY A 42 6.18 -14.19 -7.20
N MET A 43 6.23 -13.62 -8.39
CA MET A 43 7.46 -13.03 -8.93
C MET A 43 7.99 -11.92 -8.02
N ARG A 44 9.29 -11.92 -7.81
CA ARG A 44 9.98 -10.95 -6.95
C ARG A 44 11.14 -10.28 -7.68
N ILE A 45 11.45 -9.06 -7.26
CA ILE A 45 12.63 -8.32 -7.72
C ILE A 45 13.51 -7.93 -6.53
N SER A 46 14.79 -7.72 -6.77
CA SER A 46 15.70 -7.23 -5.73
C SER A 46 15.35 -5.80 -5.32
N HIS A 47 15.66 -5.46 -4.06
CA HIS A 47 15.52 -4.10 -3.52
C HIS A 47 16.14 -3.05 -4.46
N ALA A 48 17.37 -3.28 -4.94
CA ALA A 48 18.07 -2.36 -5.84
C ALA A 48 17.31 -2.09 -7.16
N LYS A 49 16.65 -3.11 -7.73
CA LYS A 49 15.81 -2.90 -8.92
C LYS A 49 14.54 -2.13 -8.60
N ALA A 50 13.90 -2.41 -7.46
CA ALA A 50 12.73 -1.67 -7.02
C ALA A 50 13.08 -0.19 -6.79
N GLU A 51 14.18 0.08 -6.10
CA GLU A 51 14.70 1.42 -5.85
C GLU A 51 15.03 2.16 -7.16
N SER A 52 15.75 1.50 -8.08
CA SER A 52 16.09 2.08 -9.39
C SER A 52 14.84 2.45 -10.18
N LEU A 53 13.85 1.57 -10.24
CA LEU A 53 12.58 1.82 -10.92
C LEU A 53 11.83 3.01 -10.32
N TRP A 54 11.68 3.05 -8.99
CA TRP A 54 11.03 4.16 -8.29
C TRP A 54 11.73 5.49 -8.51
N ASN A 55 13.08 5.53 -8.43
CA ASN A 55 13.86 6.73 -8.67
C ASN A 55 13.69 7.24 -10.11
N LYS A 56 13.65 6.33 -11.11
CA LYS A 56 13.39 6.72 -12.51
C LYS A 56 12.01 7.33 -12.69
N VAL A 57 10.99 6.70 -12.14
CA VAL A 57 9.61 7.20 -12.25
C VAL A 57 9.45 8.54 -11.53
N ALA A 58 10.00 8.68 -10.31
CA ALA A 58 10.00 9.94 -9.58
C ALA A 58 10.78 11.06 -10.27
N GLY A 59 11.81 10.71 -11.07
CA GLY A 59 12.55 11.67 -11.89
C GLY A 59 11.83 12.09 -13.17
N LEU A 60 10.88 11.29 -13.66
CA LEU A 60 10.11 11.57 -14.88
C LEU A 60 8.83 12.37 -14.57
N ILE A 61 8.12 12.00 -13.52
CA ILE A 61 6.84 12.62 -13.16
C ILE A 61 7.10 13.87 -12.31
N VAL A 62 6.78 15.04 -12.85
CA VAL A 62 7.00 16.33 -12.19
C VAL A 62 6.00 16.57 -11.03
N ASP A 63 4.83 15.94 -11.07
CA ASP A 63 3.81 16.05 -10.02
C ASP A 63 4.27 15.33 -8.73
N PRO A 64 4.57 16.02 -7.63
CA PRO A 64 5.03 15.38 -6.40
C PRO A 64 3.92 14.57 -5.69
N CYS A 65 2.66 14.71 -6.11
CA CYS A 65 1.51 14.00 -5.54
C CYS A 65 1.12 12.74 -6.34
N PHE A 66 1.95 12.33 -7.32
CA PHE A 66 1.58 11.22 -8.20
C PHE A 66 1.36 9.89 -7.44
N GLY A 67 2.03 9.71 -6.29
CA GLY A 67 1.84 8.54 -5.45
C GLY A 67 0.40 8.35 -4.98
N LEU A 68 -0.32 9.44 -4.65
CA LEU A 68 -1.72 9.35 -4.25
C LEU A 68 -2.62 8.79 -5.36
N ARG A 69 -2.27 9.05 -6.64
CA ARG A 69 -3.07 8.60 -7.79
C ARG A 69 -3.05 7.10 -7.99
N GLY A 70 -2.06 6.41 -7.43
CA GLY A 70 -1.93 4.96 -7.54
C GLY A 70 -3.10 4.19 -6.93
N SER A 71 -3.80 4.79 -5.98
CA SER A 71 -5.01 4.19 -5.41
C SER A 71 -6.14 3.95 -6.43
N LYS A 72 -6.13 4.60 -7.58
CA LYS A 72 -7.08 4.34 -8.68
C LYS A 72 -6.83 2.98 -9.34
N PHE A 73 -5.60 2.50 -9.32
CA PHE A 73 -5.13 1.37 -10.10
C PHE A 73 -4.88 0.12 -9.27
N TRP A 74 -4.90 0.24 -7.93
CA TRP A 74 -4.68 -0.90 -7.09
C TRP A 74 -5.90 -1.85 -7.11
N HIS A 75 -5.61 -3.13 -6.96
CA HIS A 75 -6.61 -4.17 -6.77
C HIS A 75 -6.08 -5.20 -5.76
N PRO A 76 -6.93 -5.85 -4.97
CA PRO A 76 -6.50 -6.86 -3.99
C PRO A 76 -5.59 -7.94 -4.59
N SER A 77 -5.79 -8.32 -5.86
CA SER A 77 -4.97 -9.31 -6.56
C SER A 77 -3.48 -8.91 -6.67
N HIS A 78 -3.14 -7.61 -6.61
CA HIS A 78 -1.74 -7.17 -6.61
C HIS A 78 -0.97 -7.68 -5.38
N PHE A 79 -1.69 -7.98 -4.29
CA PHE A 79 -1.13 -8.57 -3.07
C PHE A 79 -1.42 -10.07 -2.93
N ASN A 80 -1.82 -10.73 -4.02
CA ASN A 80 -2.10 -12.16 -4.08
C ASN A 80 -3.07 -12.62 -2.96
N ALA A 81 -2.79 -13.74 -2.29
CA ALA A 81 -3.64 -14.27 -1.22
C ALA A 81 -3.83 -13.29 -0.05
N LEU A 82 -2.88 -12.39 0.23
CA LEU A 82 -3.00 -11.38 1.28
C LEU A 82 -4.14 -10.41 0.98
N GLY A 83 -4.26 -9.95 -0.28
CA GLY A 83 -5.35 -9.07 -0.68
C GLY A 83 -6.73 -9.72 -0.58
N TYR A 84 -6.84 -10.99 -0.91
CA TYR A 84 -8.10 -11.74 -0.76
C TYR A 84 -8.43 -12.06 0.70
N ALA A 85 -7.42 -12.35 1.53
CA ALA A 85 -7.60 -12.50 2.97
C ALA A 85 -8.06 -11.19 3.63
N TRP A 86 -7.55 -10.06 3.14
CA TRP A 86 -8.01 -8.72 3.53
C TRP A 86 -9.51 -8.56 3.28
N LEU A 87 -9.98 -8.82 2.06
CA LEU A 87 -11.39 -8.73 1.68
C LEU A 87 -12.30 -9.63 2.52
N ALA A 88 -11.81 -10.81 2.91
CA ALA A 88 -12.57 -11.79 3.66
C ALA A 88 -12.57 -11.55 5.18
N SER A 89 -11.90 -10.51 5.68
CA SER A 89 -11.79 -10.21 7.11
C SER A 89 -13.12 -9.72 7.68
N SER A 90 -13.43 -10.12 8.92
CA SER A 90 -14.70 -9.79 9.59
C SER A 90 -14.71 -8.38 10.18
N THR A 91 -13.54 -7.78 10.39
CA THR A 91 -13.36 -6.40 10.84
C THR A 91 -12.13 -5.79 10.16
N LEU A 92 -12.03 -4.46 10.14
CA LEU A 92 -10.80 -3.81 9.68
C LEU A 92 -9.61 -4.14 10.57
N ARG A 93 -9.81 -4.31 11.87
CA ARG A 93 -8.76 -4.74 12.79
C ARG A 93 -8.17 -6.09 12.38
N GLU A 94 -9.00 -7.08 12.06
CA GLU A 94 -8.51 -8.38 11.58
C GLU A 94 -7.72 -8.25 10.27
N ALA A 95 -8.20 -7.43 9.33
CA ALA A 95 -7.52 -7.16 8.07
C ALA A 95 -6.14 -6.52 8.30
N LEU A 96 -6.07 -5.50 9.17
CA LEU A 96 -4.85 -4.77 9.51
C LEU A 96 -3.85 -5.66 10.26
N VAL A 97 -4.29 -6.47 11.23
CA VAL A 97 -3.44 -7.43 11.94
C VAL A 97 -2.84 -8.44 10.96
N ARG A 98 -3.62 -8.88 10.00
CA ARG A 98 -3.15 -9.79 8.93
C ARG A 98 -2.11 -9.10 8.03
N ALA A 99 -2.39 -7.88 7.58
CA ALA A 99 -1.47 -7.09 6.77
C ALA A 99 -0.15 -6.82 7.53
N SER A 100 -0.22 -6.48 8.82
CA SER A 100 0.97 -6.30 9.66
C SER A 100 1.80 -7.59 9.77
N ARG A 101 1.15 -8.73 10.03
CA ARG A 101 1.83 -10.03 10.13
C ARG A 101 2.56 -10.43 8.85
N TYR A 102 1.99 -10.10 7.70
CA TYR A 102 2.48 -10.55 6.40
C TYR A 102 3.06 -9.42 5.54
N ALA A 103 3.39 -8.26 6.12
CA ALA A 103 3.95 -7.12 5.40
C ALA A 103 5.22 -7.50 4.60
N HIS A 104 6.06 -8.38 5.17
CA HIS A 104 7.30 -8.86 4.56
C HIS A 104 7.11 -9.66 3.26
N ILE A 105 5.88 -10.12 2.96
CA ILE A 105 5.57 -10.73 1.65
C ILE A 105 5.61 -9.68 0.55
N VAL A 106 5.12 -8.49 0.83
CA VAL A 106 5.11 -7.39 -0.14
C VAL A 106 6.54 -6.86 -0.35
N GLY A 107 7.28 -6.67 0.73
CA GLY A 107 8.70 -6.31 0.72
C GLY A 107 9.34 -6.81 2.03
N GLU A 108 10.47 -7.51 1.94
CA GLU A 108 11.11 -8.15 3.11
C GLU A 108 11.57 -7.13 4.17
N ASP A 109 11.73 -5.88 3.78
CA ASP A 109 12.13 -4.74 4.61
C ASP A 109 10.95 -3.82 4.99
N ARG A 110 9.71 -4.22 4.64
CA ARG A 110 8.50 -3.51 5.04
C ARG A 110 8.02 -3.93 6.40
N GLU A 111 7.64 -2.95 7.19
CA GLU A 111 7.04 -3.16 8.48
C GLU A 111 5.73 -2.37 8.60
N THR A 112 4.74 -3.00 9.21
CA THR A 112 3.49 -2.35 9.61
C THR A 112 3.28 -2.59 11.10
N ARG A 113 3.26 -1.52 11.88
CA ARG A 113 3.01 -1.56 13.32
C ARG A 113 1.62 -1.08 13.63
N LEU A 114 0.97 -1.77 14.56
CA LEU A 114 -0.38 -1.43 15.05
C LEU A 114 -0.30 -1.14 16.54
N GLU A 115 -0.88 -0.03 16.95
CA GLU A 115 -0.93 0.39 18.35
C GLU A 115 -2.29 0.99 18.67
N ASP A 116 -2.93 0.50 19.74
CA ASP A 116 -4.15 1.12 20.25
C ASP A 116 -3.80 2.40 21.01
N THR A 117 -4.43 3.49 20.62
CA THR A 117 -4.27 4.83 21.22
C THR A 117 -5.63 5.35 21.70
N PRO A 118 -5.68 6.41 22.54
CA PRO A 118 -6.95 7.03 22.92
C PRO A 118 -7.78 7.52 21.73
N GLU A 119 -7.13 7.90 20.63
CA GLU A 119 -7.80 8.38 19.40
C GLU A 119 -8.30 7.24 18.51
N GLY A 120 -7.80 6.01 18.70
CA GLY A 120 -8.14 4.84 17.90
C GLY A 120 -6.94 3.95 17.60
N LEU A 121 -7.04 3.14 16.55
CA LEU A 121 -5.94 2.29 16.09
C LEU A 121 -4.97 3.10 15.22
N CYS A 122 -3.74 3.26 15.69
CA CYS A 122 -2.64 3.86 14.96
C CYS A 122 -1.95 2.79 14.10
N ILE A 123 -1.84 3.03 12.81
CA ILE A 123 -1.15 2.19 11.83
C ILE A 123 0.08 2.94 11.34
N THR A 124 1.28 2.47 11.69
CA THR A 124 2.56 3.03 11.24
C THR A 124 3.13 2.16 10.14
N LEU A 125 3.47 2.77 9.01
CA LEU A 125 4.15 2.11 7.90
C LEU A 125 5.63 2.51 7.89
N SER A 126 6.51 1.56 7.62
CA SER A 126 7.92 1.80 7.34
C SER A 126 8.41 0.93 6.19
N ASP A 127 9.31 1.50 5.42
CA ASP A 127 9.96 0.86 4.26
C ASP A 127 11.40 1.36 4.21
N SER A 128 12.33 0.54 3.78
CA SER A 128 13.71 0.97 3.55
C SER A 128 13.84 1.88 2.33
N LEU A 129 12.90 1.79 1.38
CA LEU A 129 12.77 2.75 0.29
C LEU A 129 12.08 4.02 0.79
N THR A 130 12.86 5.02 1.20
CA THR A 130 12.38 6.26 1.83
C THR A 130 11.95 7.32 0.81
N LEU A 131 11.26 6.92 -0.26
CA LEU A 131 10.79 7.83 -1.30
C LEU A 131 9.38 8.35 -0.98
N PRO A 132 9.16 9.68 -0.90
CA PRO A 132 7.84 10.25 -0.62
C PRO A 132 6.72 9.67 -1.50
N PRO A 133 6.82 9.60 -2.83
CA PRO A 133 5.73 9.07 -3.65
C PRO A 133 5.39 7.59 -3.40
N LEU A 134 6.37 6.79 -2.98
CA LEU A 134 6.13 5.39 -2.59
C LEU A 134 5.29 5.32 -1.31
N MET A 135 5.60 6.17 -0.31
CA MET A 135 4.84 6.21 0.94
C MET A 135 3.44 6.79 0.71
N ASP A 136 3.32 7.80 -0.14
CA ASP A 136 2.02 8.34 -0.58
C ASP A 136 1.15 7.24 -1.20
N LEU A 137 1.75 6.44 -2.09
CA LEU A 137 1.07 5.28 -2.69
C LEU A 137 0.66 4.27 -1.62
N ALA A 138 1.56 3.90 -0.71
CA ALA A 138 1.27 2.91 0.33
C ALA A 138 0.13 3.38 1.25
N MET A 139 0.15 4.63 1.69
CA MET A 139 -0.91 5.22 2.53
C MET A 139 -2.24 5.36 1.79
N SER A 140 -2.19 5.74 0.51
CA SER A 140 -3.40 5.84 -0.31
C SER A 140 -4.03 4.47 -0.58
N ILE A 141 -3.24 3.45 -0.84
CA ILE A 141 -3.73 2.07 -0.98
C ILE A 141 -4.33 1.57 0.35
N LEU A 142 -3.65 1.83 1.47
CA LEU A 142 -4.13 1.39 2.78
C LEU A 142 -5.53 1.92 3.09
N ILE A 143 -5.76 3.23 2.94
CA ILE A 143 -7.10 3.80 3.19
C ILE A 143 -8.12 3.35 2.14
N SER A 144 -7.71 3.22 0.88
CA SER A 144 -8.58 2.70 -0.18
C SER A 144 -8.99 1.24 0.09
N ALA A 145 -8.06 0.40 0.58
CA ALA A 145 -8.37 -0.97 0.99
C ALA A 145 -9.33 -1.02 2.19
N CYS A 146 -9.17 -0.11 3.14
CA CYS A 146 -10.11 0.02 4.26
C CYS A 146 -11.50 0.45 3.76
N ARG A 147 -11.58 1.42 2.84
CA ARG A 147 -12.83 1.87 2.24
C ARG A 147 -13.53 0.77 1.44
N LEU A 148 -12.77 -0.05 0.73
CA LEU A 148 -13.33 -1.17 -0.03
C LEU A 148 -14.11 -2.16 0.85
N ASN A 149 -13.65 -2.40 2.08
CA ASN A 149 -14.33 -3.31 3.01
C ASN A 149 -15.41 -2.62 3.86
N TYR A 150 -15.18 -1.38 4.25
CA TYR A 150 -16.03 -0.66 5.20
C TYR A 150 -17.11 0.18 4.53
N GLY A 151 -16.77 0.85 3.42
CA GLY A 151 -17.55 1.84 2.70
C GLY A 151 -16.76 3.12 2.46
N GLU A 152 -17.12 3.85 1.41
CA GLU A 152 -16.42 5.06 0.93
C GLU A 152 -16.45 6.23 1.93
N ASP A 153 -17.35 6.22 2.89
CA ASP A 153 -17.50 7.21 3.96
C ASP A 153 -16.49 7.02 5.10
N LEU A 154 -15.66 5.98 5.05
CA LEU A 154 -14.58 5.80 6.02
C LEU A 154 -13.51 6.89 5.85
N ASN A 155 -13.31 7.66 6.90
CA ASN A 155 -12.25 8.67 6.98
C ASN A 155 -11.32 8.37 8.15
N PRO A 156 -10.00 8.54 8.00
CA PRO A 156 -9.09 8.47 9.15
C PRO A 156 -9.34 9.63 10.11
N VAL A 157 -8.98 9.44 11.36
CA VAL A 157 -8.98 10.50 12.39
C VAL A 157 -7.88 11.51 12.06
N ALA A 158 -6.72 11.04 11.63
CA ALA A 158 -5.59 11.85 11.21
C ALA A 158 -4.60 11.04 10.37
N VAL A 159 -3.81 11.73 9.54
CA VAL A 159 -2.74 11.15 8.70
C VAL A 159 -1.46 11.96 8.90
N TYR A 160 -0.32 11.28 8.97
CA TYR A 160 0.98 11.87 9.24
C TYR A 160 1.99 11.37 8.21
N PHE A 161 2.79 12.30 7.67
CA PHE A 161 3.87 12.02 6.73
C PHE A 161 5.19 12.58 7.23
N ILE A 162 6.27 11.82 7.05
CA ILE A 162 7.65 12.26 7.36
C ILE A 162 8.08 13.36 6.42
N HIS A 163 7.74 13.25 5.13
CA HIS A 163 8.18 14.20 4.13
C HIS A 163 7.59 15.60 4.33
N SER A 164 8.24 16.60 3.73
CA SER A 164 7.79 17.99 3.76
C SER A 164 6.48 18.18 3.01
N LYS A 165 5.71 19.20 3.43
CA LYS A 165 4.44 19.54 2.79
C LYS A 165 4.65 19.91 1.32
N PRO A 166 4.09 19.14 0.36
CA PRO A 166 4.21 19.45 -1.06
C PRO A 166 3.28 20.60 -1.45
N HIS A 167 3.55 21.24 -2.59
CA HIS A 167 2.68 22.33 -3.08
C HIS A 167 1.26 21.86 -3.44
N CYS A 168 1.09 20.58 -3.79
CA CYS A 168 -0.19 19.93 -4.06
C CYS A 168 -0.89 19.40 -2.79
N ALA A 169 -0.51 19.82 -1.58
CA ALA A 169 -1.05 19.32 -0.31
C ALA A 169 -2.59 19.34 -0.20
N LYS A 170 -3.27 20.16 -0.99
CA LYS A 170 -4.74 20.15 -1.08
C LYS A 170 -5.30 18.81 -1.53
N GLU A 171 -4.56 18.08 -2.39
CA GLU A 171 -4.95 16.75 -2.86
C GLU A 171 -4.97 15.74 -1.72
N TYR A 172 -4.01 15.82 -0.77
CA TYR A 172 -4.00 14.96 0.42
C TYR A 172 -5.23 15.20 1.30
N TYR A 173 -5.52 16.47 1.61
CA TYR A 173 -6.71 16.80 2.44
C TYR A 173 -8.00 16.32 1.78
N SER A 174 -8.13 16.47 0.46
CA SER A 174 -9.30 15.99 -0.28
C SER A 174 -9.37 14.46 -0.32
N TYR A 175 -8.22 13.79 -0.55
CA TYR A 175 -8.17 12.35 -0.68
C TYR A 175 -8.46 11.62 0.63
N PHE A 176 -7.78 12.03 1.72
CA PHE A 176 -7.98 11.42 3.03
C PHE A 176 -9.26 11.89 3.73
N ASN A 177 -9.78 13.05 3.36
CA ASN A 177 -10.90 13.73 4.02
C ASN A 177 -10.70 13.80 5.55
N ALA A 178 -9.49 14.18 5.98
CA ALA A 178 -9.03 14.21 7.36
C ALA A 178 -7.91 15.23 7.54
N PRO A 179 -7.55 15.61 8.79
CA PRO A 179 -6.32 16.34 9.06
C PRO A 179 -5.08 15.57 8.59
N VAL A 180 -4.22 16.24 7.81
CA VAL A 180 -2.95 15.68 7.32
C VAL A 180 -1.81 16.55 7.83
N MET A 181 -0.84 15.94 8.52
CA MET A 181 0.36 16.56 9.05
C MET A 181 1.59 16.09 8.28
N PHE A 182 2.49 17.03 7.98
CA PHE A 182 3.76 16.80 7.29
C PHE A 182 4.94 17.15 8.21
N ASN A 183 6.15 16.75 7.85
CA ASN A 183 7.36 16.88 8.66
C ASN A 183 7.23 16.22 10.04
N THR A 184 6.64 15.03 10.10
CA THR A 184 6.44 14.28 11.34
C THR A 184 7.51 13.20 11.52
N GLY A 185 7.55 12.56 12.67
CA GLY A 185 8.56 11.52 12.96
C GLY A 185 8.25 10.15 12.37
N SER A 186 7.06 9.94 11.80
CA SER A 186 6.66 8.64 11.21
C SER A 186 5.51 8.81 10.23
N ASP A 187 5.46 7.92 9.23
CA ASP A 187 4.33 7.80 8.30
C ASP A 187 3.27 6.91 8.96
N LYS A 188 2.13 7.50 9.30
CA LYS A 188 1.06 6.79 10.01
C LYS A 188 -0.32 7.37 9.74
N LEU A 189 -1.33 6.56 9.92
CA LEU A 189 -2.71 6.99 9.99
C LEU A 189 -3.41 6.41 11.22
N ILE A 190 -4.45 7.10 11.69
CA ILE A 190 -5.27 6.68 12.82
C ILE A 190 -6.70 6.44 12.33
N LEU A 191 -7.23 5.26 12.60
CA LEU A 191 -8.64 4.93 12.40
C LEU A 191 -9.35 4.87 13.74
N SER A 192 -10.60 5.35 13.82
CA SER A 192 -11.36 5.28 15.08
C SER A 192 -11.56 3.83 15.54
N ALA A 193 -11.55 3.60 16.85
CA ALA A 193 -11.79 2.26 17.42
C ALA A 193 -13.14 1.69 16.96
N SER A 194 -14.18 2.54 16.90
CA SER A 194 -15.52 2.12 16.43
C SER A 194 -15.52 1.68 14.97
N ALA A 195 -14.68 2.26 14.11
CA ALA A 195 -14.58 1.85 12.70
C ALA A 195 -13.81 0.55 12.55
N VAL A 196 -12.65 0.40 13.25
CA VAL A 196 -11.81 -0.79 13.08
C VAL A 196 -12.43 -2.05 13.65
N ASP A 197 -13.27 -1.93 14.68
CA ASP A 197 -13.92 -3.06 15.38
C ASP A 197 -15.36 -3.34 14.88
N LYS A 198 -15.87 -2.52 13.96
CA LYS A 198 -17.17 -2.76 13.34
C LYS A 198 -17.15 -4.05 12.53
N HIS A 199 -18.18 -4.88 12.75
CA HIS A 199 -18.36 -6.09 11.94
C HIS A 199 -18.70 -5.73 10.49
N LEU A 200 -17.96 -6.30 9.55
CA LEU A 200 -18.11 -6.07 8.11
C LEU A 200 -19.06 -7.11 7.52
N PRO A 201 -20.11 -6.70 6.78
CA PRO A 201 -21.12 -7.64 6.27
C PRO A 201 -20.55 -8.64 5.25
N VAL A 202 -19.43 -8.32 4.62
CA VAL A 202 -18.76 -9.20 3.63
C VAL A 202 -17.77 -10.17 4.26
N GLY A 203 -17.57 -10.12 5.58
CA GLY A 203 -16.64 -10.97 6.32
C GLY A 203 -16.89 -12.46 6.09
N ASN A 204 -15.85 -13.21 5.74
CA ASN A 204 -15.88 -14.65 5.56
C ASN A 204 -14.66 -15.28 6.23
N PRO A 205 -14.75 -15.62 7.54
CA PRO A 205 -13.62 -16.16 8.30
C PRO A 205 -13.01 -17.45 7.71
N GLN A 206 -13.84 -18.28 7.08
CA GLN A 206 -13.37 -19.51 6.46
C GLN A 206 -12.51 -19.20 5.23
N LEU A 207 -12.93 -18.28 4.38
CA LEU A 207 -12.15 -17.86 3.21
C LEU A 207 -10.86 -17.14 3.64
N ALA A 208 -10.93 -16.28 4.66
CA ALA A 208 -9.75 -15.64 5.23
C ALA A 208 -8.72 -16.68 5.70
N LYS A 209 -9.16 -17.71 6.42
CA LYS A 209 -8.30 -18.82 6.90
C LYS A 209 -7.67 -19.61 5.76
N ILE A 210 -8.40 -19.88 4.67
CA ILE A 210 -7.86 -20.58 3.48
C ILE A 210 -6.73 -19.73 2.86
N ASN A 211 -6.93 -18.42 2.71
CA ASN A 211 -5.91 -17.53 2.19
C ASN A 211 -4.70 -17.43 3.13
N ASP A 212 -4.89 -17.38 4.46
CA ASP A 212 -3.80 -17.40 5.44
C ASP A 212 -2.95 -18.68 5.30
N GLN A 213 -3.59 -19.85 5.10
CA GLN A 213 -2.87 -21.11 4.86
C GLN A 213 -2.05 -21.08 3.56
N TYR A 214 -2.58 -20.46 2.51
CA TYR A 214 -1.85 -20.30 1.26
C TYR A 214 -0.63 -19.39 1.45
N ILE A 215 -0.80 -18.28 2.16
CA ILE A 215 0.28 -17.34 2.50
C ILE A 215 1.40 -18.07 3.26
N ILE A 216 1.05 -18.85 4.30
CA ILE A 216 2.03 -19.58 5.10
C ILE A 216 2.81 -20.60 4.24
N ARG A 217 2.14 -21.28 3.32
CA ARG A 217 2.83 -22.21 2.39
C ARG A 217 3.75 -21.50 1.41
N TYR A 218 3.42 -20.29 1.02
CA TYR A 218 4.27 -19.48 0.14
C TYR A 218 5.55 -19.01 0.85
N LEU A 219 5.49 -18.86 2.19
CA LEU A 219 6.61 -18.45 3.04
C LEU A 219 7.50 -19.61 3.49
N ALA A 220 7.03 -20.86 3.40
CA ALA A 220 7.77 -22.06 3.80
C ALA A 220 8.70 -22.57 2.69
#